data_d097b08776287c4db35797eab089125c
#
_entry.id   d097b08776287c4db35797eab089125c
#
_cell.length_a   1.000
_cell.length_b   1.000
_cell.length_c   1.000
_cell.angle_alpha   90.00
_cell.angle_beta   90.00
_cell.angle_gamma   90.00
#
_symmetry.space_group_name_H-M   'P 1'
#
loop_
_entity.id
_entity.type
_entity.pdbx_description
1 polymer ?
#
loop_
_entity_poly.entity_id
_entity_poly.type
_entity_poly.pdbx_seq_one_letter_code
_entity_poly.pdbx_strand_id
1 'polypeptide(L)'
;MRFFTRLFVPAECRKMATQFADLAFGTSNEDKIKSQIERIAGTPLIKQGGYSIMDYTNEAKTVYVELKTRRIRHDDYITAIIGANKVEFCSDPTKNYYFVFCYSDGIYYIKYNESLFNTFQRSDHYYRGERSDCMNSVQSVYYIPIEGLTKFV
;
A
#
# COMPACT_ATOMS: atom_id res chain seq x y z
N MET A 1 1.18 -25.40 -40.54
CA MET A 1 2.04 -25.36 -39.35
C MET A 1 2.59 -23.95 -39.21
N ARG A 2 2.12 -23.20 -38.25
CA ARG A 2 2.69 -21.88 -37.90
C ARG A 2 3.77 -22.11 -36.86
N PHE A 3 5.04 -21.88 -37.22
CA PHE A 3 6.13 -21.84 -36.27
C PHE A 3 6.09 -20.49 -35.56
N PHE A 4 5.72 -20.48 -34.27
CA PHE A 4 5.93 -19.33 -33.41
C PHE A 4 7.42 -19.27 -33.05
N THR A 5 8.18 -18.45 -33.74
CA THR A 5 9.51 -18.04 -33.28
C THR A 5 9.33 -17.21 -32.02
N ARG A 6 9.56 -17.82 -30.85
CA ARG A 6 9.71 -17.05 -29.62
C ARG A 6 10.93 -16.15 -29.78
N LEU A 7 10.68 -14.86 -29.98
CA LEU A 7 11.73 -13.85 -29.89
C LEU A 7 12.37 -13.97 -28.49
N PHE A 8 13.65 -14.30 -28.48
CA PHE A 8 14.44 -14.39 -27.26
C PHE A 8 14.71 -12.98 -26.77
N VAL A 9 13.99 -12.54 -25.71
CA VAL A 9 14.24 -11.27 -25.05
C VAL A 9 15.28 -11.49 -23.96
N PRO A 10 16.40 -10.74 -23.96
CA PRO A 10 17.41 -10.86 -22.91
C PRO A 10 16.83 -10.70 -21.52
N ALA A 11 17.36 -11.41 -20.54
CA ALA A 11 16.86 -11.41 -19.16
C ALA A 11 16.86 -10.01 -18.52
N GLU A 12 17.82 -9.17 -18.88
CA GLU A 12 17.91 -7.77 -18.42
C GLU A 12 16.77 -6.90 -18.96
N CYS A 13 16.43 -7.04 -20.24
CA CYS A 13 15.29 -6.33 -20.83
C CYS A 13 13.96 -6.78 -20.20
N ARG A 14 13.84 -8.06 -19.81
CA ARG A 14 12.65 -8.57 -19.11
C ARG A 14 12.51 -7.95 -17.73
N LYS A 15 13.59 -7.79 -16.96
CA LYS A 15 13.57 -7.17 -15.63
C LYS A 15 13.15 -5.70 -15.73
N MET A 16 13.69 -4.94 -16.68
CA MET A 16 13.31 -3.54 -16.88
C MET A 16 11.83 -3.40 -17.28
N ALA A 17 11.36 -4.22 -18.22
CA ALA A 17 9.96 -4.20 -18.65
C ALA A 17 9.01 -4.54 -17.50
N THR A 18 9.38 -5.45 -16.60
CA THR A 18 8.59 -5.80 -15.43
C THR A 18 8.53 -4.65 -14.41
N GLN A 19 9.64 -3.95 -14.18
CA GLN A 19 9.67 -2.80 -13.28
C GLN A 19 8.78 -1.65 -13.80
N PHE A 20 8.86 -1.34 -15.09
CA PHE A 20 8.00 -0.32 -15.70
C PHE A 20 6.52 -0.73 -15.66
N ALA A 21 6.20 -1.98 -15.93
CA ALA A 21 4.83 -2.49 -15.86
C ALA A 21 4.27 -2.44 -14.43
N ASP A 22 5.09 -2.75 -13.41
CA ASP A 22 4.69 -2.69 -12.00
C ASP A 22 4.45 -1.25 -11.54
N LEU A 23 5.30 -0.33 -11.95
CA LEU A 23 5.15 1.10 -11.65
C LEU A 23 3.89 1.68 -12.31
N ALA A 24 3.68 1.40 -13.59
CA ALA A 24 2.50 1.82 -14.34
C ALA A 24 1.22 1.22 -13.76
N PHE A 25 1.23 -0.05 -13.34
CA PHE A 25 0.12 -0.72 -12.70
C PHE A 25 -0.25 -0.03 -11.37
N GLY A 26 0.72 0.27 -10.50
CA GLY A 26 0.49 0.97 -9.24
C GLY A 26 -0.13 2.36 -9.46
N THR A 27 0.45 3.17 -10.33
CA THR A 27 -0.04 4.52 -10.66
C THR A 27 -1.45 4.49 -11.24
N SER A 28 -1.73 3.59 -12.20
CA SER A 28 -3.05 3.45 -12.82
C SER A 28 -4.12 3.03 -11.80
N ASN A 29 -3.79 2.14 -10.85
CA ASN A 29 -4.73 1.74 -9.81
C ASN A 29 -4.99 2.87 -8.80
N GLU A 30 -3.97 3.64 -8.43
CA GLU A 30 -4.15 4.82 -7.58
C GLU A 30 -5.14 5.81 -8.20
N ASP A 31 -5.01 6.12 -9.49
CA ASP A 31 -5.92 7.03 -10.19
C ASP A 31 -7.35 6.47 -10.28
N LYS A 32 -7.49 5.17 -10.55
CA LYS A 32 -8.80 4.51 -10.66
C LYS A 32 -9.57 4.46 -9.35
N ILE A 33 -8.88 4.30 -8.22
CA ILE A 33 -9.55 4.09 -6.93
C ILE A 33 -9.63 5.35 -6.08
N LYS A 34 -9.13 6.48 -6.58
CA LYS A 34 -9.16 7.76 -5.83
C LYS A 34 -10.57 8.10 -5.33
N SER A 35 -11.58 7.96 -6.17
CA SER A 35 -12.97 8.23 -5.79
C SER A 35 -13.45 7.29 -4.66
N GLN A 36 -13.00 6.05 -4.64
CA GLN A 36 -13.36 5.08 -3.61
C GLN A 36 -12.67 5.41 -2.28
N ILE A 37 -11.40 5.78 -2.30
CA ILE A 37 -10.70 6.17 -1.07
C ILE A 37 -11.25 7.49 -0.50
N GLU A 38 -11.69 8.40 -1.33
CA GLU A 38 -12.40 9.62 -0.87
C GLU A 38 -13.72 9.27 -0.17
N ARG A 39 -14.43 8.25 -0.64
CA ARG A 39 -15.66 7.76 0.03
C ARG A 39 -15.34 7.10 1.38
N ILE A 40 -14.25 6.35 1.47
CA ILE A 40 -13.78 5.77 2.75
C ILE A 40 -13.42 6.90 3.73
N ALA A 41 -12.68 7.89 3.27
CA ALA A 41 -12.22 9.02 4.09
C ALA A 41 -13.33 10.03 4.41
N GLY A 42 -14.39 10.06 3.61
CA GLY A 42 -15.52 11.00 3.77
C GLY A 42 -15.21 12.44 3.37
N THR A 43 -14.16 12.68 2.59
CA THR A 43 -13.69 14.01 2.18
C THR A 43 -12.91 13.91 0.88
N PRO A 44 -12.87 14.98 0.06
CA PRO A 44 -11.95 15.06 -1.07
C PRO A 44 -10.49 14.96 -0.60
N LEU A 45 -9.67 14.27 -1.39
CA LEU A 45 -8.28 14.01 -1.08
C LEU A 45 -7.33 14.60 -2.12
N ILE A 46 -6.19 15.06 -1.66
CA ILE A 46 -5.10 15.61 -2.46
C ILE A 46 -3.91 14.66 -2.35
N LYS A 47 -3.41 14.20 -3.49
CA LYS A 47 -2.21 13.37 -3.53
C LYS A 47 -1.00 14.15 -3.05
N GLN A 48 -0.22 13.56 -2.15
CA GLN A 48 0.97 14.17 -1.60
C GLN A 48 2.20 13.86 -2.45
N GLY A 49 3.23 14.70 -2.34
CA GLY A 49 4.50 14.50 -3.04
C GLY A 49 5.30 13.31 -2.48
N GLY A 50 6.33 12.87 -3.24
CA GLY A 50 7.10 11.67 -2.96
C GLY A 50 7.83 11.62 -1.62
N TYR A 51 8.03 12.77 -0.96
CA TYR A 51 8.65 12.85 0.37
C TYR A 51 7.65 12.82 1.53
N SER A 52 6.35 12.81 1.24
CA SER A 52 5.31 12.70 2.27
C SER A 52 5.23 11.29 2.82
N ILE A 53 4.99 11.16 4.12
CA ILE A 53 4.84 9.85 4.77
C ILE A 53 3.56 9.16 4.31
N MET A 54 2.46 9.91 4.17
CA MET A 54 1.17 9.41 3.69
C MET A 54 0.92 9.85 2.25
N ASP A 55 0.18 9.03 1.51
CA ASP A 55 -0.08 9.27 0.08
C ASP A 55 -1.09 10.38 -0.18
N TYR A 56 -2.08 10.54 0.68
CA TYR A 56 -3.16 11.52 0.53
C TYR A 56 -3.46 12.25 1.82
N THR A 57 -3.90 13.50 1.69
CA THR A 57 -4.53 14.26 2.78
C THR A 57 -5.66 15.12 2.23
N ASN A 58 -6.59 15.56 3.06
CA ASN A 58 -7.59 16.56 2.68
C ASN A 58 -7.01 17.98 2.78
N GLU A 59 -7.73 18.97 2.27
CA GLU A 59 -7.30 20.38 2.30
C GLU A 59 -7.04 20.89 3.72
N ALA A 60 -7.88 20.51 4.67
CA ALA A 60 -7.76 20.90 6.08
C ALA A 60 -6.63 20.16 6.84
N LYS A 61 -5.99 19.14 6.23
CA LYS A 61 -4.97 18.28 6.85
C LYS A 61 -5.45 17.62 8.15
N THR A 62 -6.69 17.18 8.15
CA THR A 62 -7.34 16.48 9.27
C THR A 62 -7.56 15.00 8.99
N VAL A 63 -7.43 14.58 7.73
CA VAL A 63 -7.57 13.20 7.27
C VAL A 63 -6.37 12.82 6.42
N TYR A 64 -5.78 11.68 6.71
CA TYR A 64 -4.64 11.12 5.97
C TYR A 64 -4.94 9.69 5.53
N VAL A 65 -4.48 9.34 4.33
CA VAL A 65 -4.66 8.01 3.76
C VAL A 65 -3.34 7.51 3.21
N GLU A 66 -2.98 6.29 3.59
CA GLU A 66 -1.91 5.50 2.96
C GLU A 66 -2.55 4.42 2.10
N LEU A 67 -2.13 4.35 0.84
CA LEU A 67 -2.63 3.38 -0.13
C LEU A 67 -1.56 2.33 -0.44
N LYS A 68 -1.92 1.07 -0.32
CA LYS A 68 -1.09 -0.08 -0.71
C LYS A 68 -1.78 -0.87 -1.81
N THR A 69 -1.17 -0.94 -2.98
CA THR A 69 -1.65 -1.78 -4.08
C THR A 69 -0.89 -3.10 -4.08
N ARG A 70 -1.62 -4.20 -4.14
CA ARG A 70 -1.08 -5.57 -4.13
C ARG A 70 -1.76 -6.38 -5.23
N ARG A 71 -0.96 -7.16 -5.98
CA ARG A 71 -1.46 -8.07 -7.04
C ARG A 71 -1.88 -9.44 -6.53
N ILE A 72 -2.12 -9.57 -5.25
CA ILE A 72 -2.57 -10.78 -4.57
C ILE A 72 -4.00 -10.60 -4.07
N ARG A 73 -4.64 -11.69 -3.68
CA ARG A 73 -5.92 -11.65 -2.97
C ARG A 73 -5.70 -11.20 -1.52
N HIS A 74 -6.73 -10.60 -0.92
CA HIS A 74 -6.66 -10.12 0.46
C HIS A 74 -6.31 -11.23 1.47
N ASP A 75 -6.70 -12.47 1.17
CA ASP A 75 -6.56 -13.65 2.04
C ASP A 75 -5.40 -14.60 1.65
N ASP A 76 -4.53 -14.20 0.71
CA ASP A 76 -3.33 -14.98 0.38
C ASP A 76 -2.35 -15.06 1.55
N TYR A 77 -2.36 -14.06 2.44
CA TYR A 77 -1.62 -14.05 3.70
C TYR A 77 -2.58 -13.74 4.85
N ILE A 78 -2.23 -14.19 6.05
CA ILE A 78 -3.04 -13.98 7.26
C ILE A 78 -2.96 -12.55 7.81
N THR A 79 -1.97 -11.79 7.36
CA THR A 79 -1.77 -10.39 7.78
C THR A 79 -1.47 -9.49 6.58
N ALA A 80 -1.85 -8.22 6.70
CA ALA A 80 -1.37 -7.12 5.87
C ALA A 80 -0.21 -6.42 6.59
N ILE A 81 0.80 -5.99 5.84
CA ILE A 81 2.00 -5.38 6.40
C ILE A 81 1.98 -3.87 6.11
N ILE A 82 2.22 -3.07 7.16
CA ILE A 82 2.38 -1.62 7.06
C ILE A 82 3.68 -1.20 7.74
N GLY A 83 4.39 -0.24 7.14
CA GLY A 83 5.61 0.30 7.75
C GLY A 83 5.33 0.98 9.09
N ALA A 84 6.22 0.75 10.08
CA ALA A 84 6.07 1.34 11.40
C ALA A 84 6.09 2.88 11.36
N ASN A 85 6.84 3.47 10.44
CA ASN A 85 6.88 4.92 10.24
C ASN A 85 5.50 5.50 9.88
N LYS A 86 4.67 4.74 9.16
CA LYS A 86 3.29 5.14 8.82
C LYS A 86 2.39 5.16 10.05
N VAL A 87 2.54 4.16 10.91
CA VAL A 87 1.79 4.05 12.16
C VAL A 87 2.24 5.12 13.17
N GLU A 88 3.54 5.36 13.27
CA GLU A 88 4.12 6.40 14.13
C GLU A 88 3.69 7.81 13.73
N PHE A 89 3.44 8.03 12.43
CA PHE A 89 2.87 9.29 11.93
C PHE A 89 1.47 9.56 12.48
N CYS A 90 0.71 8.52 12.83
CA CYS A 90 -0.65 8.61 13.35
C CYS A 90 -0.69 9.02 14.83
N SER A 91 -0.08 10.14 15.20
CA SER A 91 0.12 10.55 16.60
C SER A 91 -0.86 11.60 17.10
N ASP A 92 -1.58 12.27 16.21
CA ASP A 92 -2.53 13.33 16.59
C ASP A 92 -3.95 12.75 16.74
N PRO A 93 -4.50 12.70 17.97
CA PRO A 93 -5.81 12.12 18.23
C PRO A 93 -6.98 12.92 17.64
N THR A 94 -6.74 14.16 17.21
CA THR A 94 -7.76 15.02 16.58
C THR A 94 -7.92 14.74 15.09
N LYS A 95 -7.02 13.93 14.49
CA LYS A 95 -7.01 13.61 13.07
C LYS A 95 -7.46 12.18 12.83
N ASN A 96 -7.87 11.90 11.59
CA ASN A 96 -8.26 10.59 11.14
C ASN A 96 -7.24 10.03 10.16
N TYR A 97 -6.82 8.80 10.36
CA TYR A 97 -5.83 8.11 9.52
C TYR A 97 -6.41 6.80 9.02
N TYR A 98 -6.28 6.55 7.72
CA TYR A 98 -6.76 5.33 7.07
C TYR A 98 -5.63 4.63 6.35
N PHE A 99 -5.59 3.32 6.48
CA PHE A 99 -4.75 2.44 5.65
C PHE A 99 -5.65 1.68 4.70
N VAL A 100 -5.44 1.86 3.41
CA VAL A 100 -6.25 1.26 2.35
C VAL A 100 -5.39 0.30 1.55
N PHE A 101 -5.90 -0.91 1.36
CA PHE A 101 -5.25 -1.97 0.61
C PHE A 101 -6.08 -2.31 -0.62
N CYS A 102 -5.52 -2.08 -1.80
CA CYS A 102 -6.12 -2.47 -3.07
C CYS A 102 -5.56 -3.82 -3.49
N TYR A 103 -6.35 -4.87 -3.28
CA TYR A 103 -6.05 -6.24 -3.67
C TYR A 103 -6.69 -6.59 -5.02
N SER A 104 -6.31 -7.74 -5.60
CA SER A 104 -6.90 -8.23 -6.84
C SER A 104 -8.40 -8.54 -6.73
N ASP A 105 -8.88 -8.85 -5.51
CA ASP A 105 -10.26 -9.22 -5.21
C ASP A 105 -11.06 -8.12 -4.50
N GLY A 106 -10.52 -6.92 -4.34
CA GLY A 106 -11.25 -5.79 -3.80
C GLY A 106 -10.42 -4.81 -3.01
N ILE A 107 -11.08 -3.78 -2.52
CA ILE A 107 -10.50 -2.73 -1.69
C ILE A 107 -10.89 -3.01 -0.24
N TYR A 108 -9.88 -2.99 0.62
CA TYR A 108 -10.01 -3.21 2.07
C TYR A 108 -9.36 -2.07 2.80
N TYR A 109 -9.87 -1.72 3.98
CA TYR A 109 -9.31 -0.61 4.74
C TYR A 109 -9.42 -0.84 6.25
N ILE A 110 -8.62 -0.10 6.97
CA ILE A 110 -8.69 0.01 8.43
C ILE A 110 -8.44 1.46 8.83
N LYS A 111 -9.26 1.98 9.73
CA LYS A 111 -9.01 3.26 10.37
C LYS A 111 -8.06 3.06 11.53
N TYR A 112 -7.04 3.91 11.64
CA TYR A 112 -6.13 3.87 12.77
C TYR A 112 -6.87 4.10 14.08
N ASN A 113 -6.58 3.25 15.04
CA ASN A 113 -6.99 3.37 16.43
C ASN A 113 -5.81 2.92 17.29
N GLU A 114 -5.34 3.77 18.19
CA GLU A 114 -4.14 3.51 18.98
C GLU A 114 -4.29 2.22 19.82
N SER A 115 -5.40 2.07 20.51
CA SER A 115 -5.65 0.88 21.34
C SER A 115 -5.65 -0.41 20.52
N LEU A 116 -6.26 -0.38 19.34
CA LEU A 116 -6.30 -1.52 18.42
C LEU A 116 -4.91 -1.85 17.87
N PHE A 117 -4.17 -0.84 17.36
CA PHE A 117 -2.85 -1.04 16.76
C PHE A 117 -1.80 -1.50 17.78
N ASN A 118 -1.96 -1.12 19.05
CA ASN A 118 -1.10 -1.62 20.12
C ASN A 118 -1.27 -3.14 20.38
N THR A 119 -2.35 -3.75 19.90
CA THR A 119 -2.55 -5.21 19.97
C THR A 119 -1.88 -5.96 18.81
N PHE A 120 -1.47 -5.26 17.75
CA PHE A 120 -0.89 -5.89 16.58
C PHE A 120 0.59 -6.23 16.79
N GLN A 121 1.02 -7.32 16.19
CA GLN A 121 2.41 -7.72 16.22
C GLN A 121 3.27 -6.72 15.46
N ARG A 122 4.43 -6.37 16.04
CA ARG A 122 5.45 -5.54 15.42
C ARG A 122 6.72 -6.36 15.21
N SER A 123 7.41 -6.12 14.11
CA SER A 123 8.76 -6.61 13.86
C SER A 123 9.68 -5.46 13.50
N ASP A 124 10.86 -5.40 14.12
CA ASP A 124 11.91 -4.42 13.78
C ASP A 124 12.93 -5.00 12.78
N HIS A 125 12.74 -6.23 12.34
CA HIS A 125 13.67 -6.96 11.48
C HIS A 125 13.01 -7.55 10.23
N TYR A 126 12.00 -6.86 9.68
CA TYR A 126 11.34 -7.29 8.45
C TYR A 126 12.27 -7.05 7.25
N TYR A 127 12.61 -8.14 6.55
CA TYR A 127 13.44 -8.11 5.35
C TYR A 127 12.57 -7.93 4.10
N ARG A 128 12.76 -6.84 3.37
CA ARG A 128 12.00 -6.53 2.16
C ARG A 128 12.52 -7.16 0.88
N GLY A 129 13.60 -7.92 0.94
CA GLY A 129 14.32 -8.40 -0.23
C GLY A 129 15.28 -7.36 -0.80
N GLU A 130 16.04 -7.75 -1.82
CA GLU A 130 16.95 -6.84 -2.51
C GLU A 130 16.16 -5.87 -3.39
N ARG A 131 16.09 -4.61 -2.94
CA ARG A 131 15.52 -3.50 -3.71
C ARG A 131 16.62 -2.51 -4.04
N SER A 132 16.73 -2.13 -5.31
CA SER A 132 17.72 -1.15 -5.78
C SER A 132 17.47 0.28 -5.28
N ASP A 133 16.26 0.56 -4.78
CA ASP A 133 15.82 1.86 -4.27
C ASP A 133 16.01 2.04 -2.75
N CYS A 134 16.46 1.00 -2.05
CA CYS A 134 16.66 1.02 -0.60
C CYS A 134 18.06 0.57 -0.23
N MET A 135 18.84 1.44 0.39
CA MET A 135 20.15 1.09 0.96
C MET A 135 20.04 0.14 2.16
N ASN A 136 18.87 0.06 2.79
CA ASN A 136 18.61 -0.80 3.94
C ASN A 136 17.33 -1.61 3.67
N SER A 137 17.50 -2.92 3.46
CA SER A 137 16.40 -3.85 3.19
C SER A 137 15.64 -4.29 4.44
N VAL A 138 16.11 -3.94 5.63
CA VAL A 138 15.46 -4.25 6.91
C VAL A 138 14.62 -3.07 7.38
N GLN A 139 13.37 -3.33 7.74
CA GLN A 139 12.42 -2.31 8.20
C GLN A 139 11.65 -2.76 9.43
N SER A 140 11.16 -1.77 10.19
CA SER A 140 10.15 -1.97 11.22
C SER A 140 8.76 -1.94 10.59
N VAL A 141 7.94 -2.93 10.90
CA VAL A 141 6.59 -3.08 10.36
C VAL A 141 5.60 -3.51 11.43
N TYR A 142 4.31 -3.23 11.17
CA TYR A 142 3.18 -3.81 11.89
C TYR A 142 2.48 -4.85 11.01
N TYR A 143 1.99 -5.91 11.63
CA TYR A 143 1.18 -6.95 11.02
C TYR A 143 -0.27 -6.75 11.40
N ILE A 144 -1.09 -6.36 10.43
CA ILE A 144 -2.52 -6.15 10.62
C ILE A 144 -3.22 -7.46 10.26
N PRO A 145 -3.94 -8.12 11.20
CA PRO A 145 -4.71 -9.31 10.86
C PRO A 145 -5.73 -9.01 9.75
N ILE A 146 -5.84 -9.90 8.77
CA ILE A 146 -6.74 -9.70 7.61
C ILE A 146 -8.20 -9.55 8.07
N GLU A 147 -8.62 -10.27 9.09
CA GLU A 147 -9.96 -10.14 9.68
C GLU A 147 -10.23 -8.78 10.34
N GLY A 148 -9.20 -7.99 10.61
CA GLY A 148 -9.33 -6.60 11.08
C GLY A 148 -9.60 -5.59 9.98
N LEU A 149 -9.49 -5.99 8.70
CA LEU A 149 -9.78 -5.13 7.56
C LEU A 149 -11.26 -5.15 7.22
N THR A 150 -11.81 -3.99 6.86
CA THR A 150 -13.17 -3.84 6.36
C THR A 150 -13.14 -3.82 4.83
N LYS A 151 -13.99 -4.63 4.20
CA LYS A 151 -14.16 -4.60 2.75
C LYS A 151 -14.97 -3.35 2.36
N PHE A 152 -14.46 -2.58 1.41
CA PHE A 152 -15.19 -1.49 0.80
C PHE A 152 -16.20 -2.04 -0.22
N VAL A 153 -17.43 -1.65 -0.06
CA VAL A 153 -18.55 -2.11 -0.90
C VAL A 153 -19.18 -0.95 -1.66
#